data_cdb1197a4ed2c38528b25e8861abe8a6
#
_entry.id   cdb1197a4ed2c38528b25e8861abe8a6
#
_cell.length_a   1.000
_cell.length_b   1.000
_cell.length_c   1.000
_cell.angle_alpha   90.00
_cell.angle_beta   90.00
_cell.angle_gamma   90.00
#
_symmetry.space_group_name_H-M   'P 1'
#
loop_
_entity.id
_entity.type
_entity.pdbx_description
1 polymer ?
#
loop_
_entity_poly.entity_id
_entity_poly.type
_entity_poly.pdbx_seq_one_letter_code
_entity_poly.pdbx_strand_id
1 'polypeptide(L)'
;MKQLVSGFTFGLVLQAAVGPISVYIFSLAGTAGFSGAFPAVLGVTLADAAFIFLAITGVTAFLNKERVKQIFKITGAIFIGIFGTLILLEAIDIQLIPSISLISTGSVSDAFLKGLIMTAANPLTLVFWGGVCTVRMTEKNLRKPEMYIFGLGAALSTLICQTVVAVMGNGMKAILSHSVLTWMNVLVGVILIGMAIWPFIKREKATAV
;
A
#
# COMPACT_ATOMS: atom_id res chain seq x y z
N MET A 1 -2.59 -7.46 25.63
CA MET A 1 -3.85 -7.57 24.87
C MET A 1 -4.46 -6.21 24.49
N LYS A 2 -4.57 -5.24 25.41
CA LYS A 2 -5.17 -3.91 25.12
C LYS A 2 -4.51 -3.19 23.93
N GLN A 3 -3.19 -3.21 23.81
CA GLN A 3 -2.47 -2.53 22.72
C GLN A 3 -2.65 -3.25 21.37
N LEU A 4 -2.72 -4.57 21.36
CA LEU A 4 -3.00 -5.35 20.14
C LEU A 4 -4.38 -4.98 19.57
N VAL A 5 -5.41 -4.98 20.42
CA VAL A 5 -6.77 -4.60 20.01
C VAL A 5 -6.82 -3.15 19.56
N SER A 6 -6.13 -2.25 20.27
CA SER A 6 -6.04 -0.83 19.88
C SER A 6 -5.34 -0.63 18.53
N GLY A 7 -4.27 -1.40 18.25
CA GLY A 7 -3.61 -1.39 16.96
C GLY A 7 -4.49 -1.96 15.85
N PHE A 8 -5.14 -3.06 16.12
CA PHE A 8 -6.06 -3.72 15.19
C PHE A 8 -7.23 -2.81 14.80
N THR A 9 -7.93 -2.24 15.78
CA THR A 9 -9.06 -1.32 15.52
C THR A 9 -8.60 -0.05 14.80
N PHE A 10 -7.43 0.48 15.17
CA PHE A 10 -6.86 1.63 14.48
C PHE A 10 -6.56 1.31 13.01
N GLY A 11 -5.93 0.16 12.74
CA GLY A 11 -5.65 -0.30 11.39
C GLY A 11 -6.92 -0.56 10.58
N LEU A 12 -7.98 -1.13 11.18
CA LEU A 12 -9.28 -1.30 10.51
C LEU A 12 -9.85 0.05 10.02
N VAL A 13 -9.81 1.08 10.86
CA VAL A 13 -10.28 2.42 10.47
C VAL A 13 -9.46 2.98 9.31
N LEU A 14 -8.15 2.75 9.28
CA LEU A 14 -7.30 3.16 8.17
C LEU A 14 -7.64 2.40 6.88
N GLN A 15 -7.84 1.11 6.96
CA GLN A 15 -8.16 0.26 5.81
C GLN A 15 -9.57 0.50 5.27
N ALA A 16 -10.47 1.14 6.04
CA ALA A 16 -11.78 1.57 5.56
C ALA A 16 -11.67 2.62 4.42
N ALA A 17 -10.56 3.36 4.37
CA ALA A 17 -10.22 4.18 3.23
C ALA A 17 -9.67 3.27 2.11
N VAL A 18 -10.55 2.76 1.25
CA VAL A 18 -10.19 1.88 0.12
C VAL A 18 -9.20 2.61 -0.79
N GLY A 19 -7.95 2.17 -0.76
CA GLY A 19 -6.88 2.73 -1.58
C GLY A 19 -6.65 1.93 -2.88
N PRO A 20 -5.77 2.44 -3.77
CA PRO A 20 -5.47 1.77 -5.05
C PRO A 20 -4.94 0.35 -4.88
N ILE A 21 -4.24 0.06 -3.79
CA ILE A 21 -3.73 -1.29 -3.47
C ILE A 21 -4.88 -2.28 -3.24
N SER A 22 -5.94 -1.87 -2.52
CA SER A 22 -7.11 -2.72 -2.31
C SER A 22 -7.85 -2.99 -3.62
N VAL A 23 -7.96 -1.99 -4.50
CA VAL A 23 -8.57 -2.18 -5.83
C VAL A 23 -7.72 -3.10 -6.70
N TYR A 24 -6.39 -2.97 -6.64
CA TYR A 24 -5.47 -3.89 -7.32
C TYR A 24 -5.65 -5.34 -6.83
N ILE A 25 -5.67 -5.58 -5.52
CA ILE A 25 -5.86 -6.92 -4.94
C ILE A 25 -7.22 -7.50 -5.34
N PHE A 26 -8.28 -6.68 -5.30
CA PHE A 26 -9.62 -7.07 -5.72
C PHE A 26 -9.65 -7.52 -7.19
N SER A 27 -9.07 -6.69 -8.08
CA SER A 27 -8.97 -6.98 -9.51
C SER A 27 -8.14 -8.25 -9.78
N LEU A 28 -7.00 -8.39 -9.11
CA LEU A 28 -6.15 -9.56 -9.21
C LEU A 28 -6.87 -10.83 -8.75
N ALA A 29 -7.65 -10.76 -7.67
CA ALA A 29 -8.46 -11.87 -7.20
C ALA A 29 -9.62 -12.20 -8.17
N GLY A 30 -10.19 -11.21 -8.82
CA GLY A 30 -11.21 -11.37 -9.85
C GLY A 30 -10.67 -12.09 -11.11
N THR A 31 -9.40 -11.88 -11.46
CA THR A 31 -8.76 -12.53 -12.63
C THR A 31 -8.09 -13.86 -12.28
N ALA A 32 -7.18 -13.84 -11.32
CA ALA A 32 -6.32 -14.98 -10.96
C ALA A 32 -6.88 -15.85 -9.81
N GLY A 33 -8.00 -15.45 -9.22
CA GLY A 33 -8.57 -16.11 -8.06
C GLY A 33 -7.88 -15.76 -6.75
N PHE A 34 -8.43 -16.25 -5.63
CA PHE A 34 -7.88 -15.99 -4.30
C PHE A 34 -6.42 -16.43 -4.17
N SER A 35 -6.08 -17.63 -4.63
CA SER A 35 -4.73 -18.17 -4.54
C SER A 35 -3.70 -17.35 -5.33
N GLY A 36 -4.10 -16.72 -6.42
CA GLY A 36 -3.25 -15.82 -7.20
C GLY A 36 -3.07 -14.45 -6.54
N ALA A 37 -4.08 -13.95 -5.83
CA ALA A 37 -4.04 -12.65 -5.18
C ALA A 37 -3.45 -12.68 -3.76
N PHE A 38 -3.57 -13.79 -3.03
CA PHE A 38 -3.13 -13.87 -1.64
C PHE A 38 -1.64 -13.59 -1.43
N PRO A 39 -0.71 -13.98 -2.32
CA PRO A 39 0.69 -13.57 -2.22
C PRO A 39 0.87 -12.04 -2.23
N ALA A 40 0.07 -11.31 -3.01
CA ALA A 40 0.10 -9.84 -2.99
C ALA A 40 -0.35 -9.28 -1.63
N VAL A 41 -1.37 -9.89 -1.01
CA VAL A 41 -1.81 -9.53 0.36
C VAL A 41 -0.65 -9.69 1.35
N LEU A 42 0.11 -10.78 1.25
CA LEU A 42 1.28 -11.01 2.11
C LEU A 42 2.37 -9.96 1.86
N GLY A 43 2.63 -9.61 0.60
CA GLY A 43 3.59 -8.57 0.23
C GLY A 43 3.23 -7.20 0.81
N VAL A 44 1.98 -6.79 0.68
CA VAL A 44 1.44 -5.55 1.27
C VAL A 44 1.57 -5.56 2.78
N THR A 45 1.16 -6.64 3.43
CA THR A 45 1.22 -6.78 4.90
C THR A 45 2.64 -6.72 5.41
N LEU A 46 3.58 -7.35 4.72
CA LEU A 46 5.00 -7.33 5.09
C LEU A 46 5.59 -5.92 4.96
N ALA A 47 5.26 -5.19 3.89
CA ALA A 47 5.71 -3.81 3.72
C ALA A 47 5.16 -2.89 4.82
N ASP A 48 3.88 -2.99 5.15
CA ASP A 48 3.27 -2.24 6.25
C ASP A 48 3.94 -2.57 7.59
N ALA A 49 4.13 -3.85 7.89
CA ALA A 49 4.80 -4.30 9.11
C ALA A 49 6.24 -3.76 9.19
N ALA A 50 6.98 -3.77 8.07
CA ALA A 50 8.32 -3.21 8.00
C ALA A 50 8.32 -1.69 8.27
N PHE A 51 7.39 -0.94 7.70
CA PHE A 51 7.27 0.50 7.96
C PHE A 51 6.91 0.82 9.40
N ILE A 52 6.00 0.06 10.00
CA ILE A 52 5.67 0.19 11.42
C ILE A 52 6.91 -0.08 12.28
N PHE A 53 7.65 -1.14 11.99
CA PHE A 53 8.89 -1.48 12.69
C PHE A 53 9.93 -0.37 12.59
N LEU A 54 10.18 0.15 11.38
CA LEU A 54 11.10 1.25 11.12
C LEU A 54 10.66 2.53 11.85
N ALA A 55 9.36 2.81 11.89
CA ALA A 55 8.82 3.95 12.61
C ALA A 55 9.06 3.85 14.13
N ILE A 56 8.84 2.68 14.73
CA ILE A 56 9.04 2.44 16.16
C ILE A 56 10.53 2.50 16.54
N THR A 57 11.43 2.01 15.69
CA THR A 57 12.88 2.06 15.95
C THR A 57 13.45 3.48 15.92
N GLY A 58 12.68 4.45 15.42
CA GLY A 58 13.08 5.85 15.35
C GLY A 58 13.84 6.22 14.08
N VAL A 59 13.88 5.33 13.07
CA VAL A 59 14.45 5.63 11.75
C VAL A 59 13.74 6.84 11.11
N THR A 60 12.48 7.06 11.45
CA THR A 60 11.71 8.24 11.04
C THR A 60 12.34 9.58 11.47
N ALA A 61 13.15 9.61 12.54
CA ALA A 61 13.89 10.82 12.91
C ALA A 61 14.92 11.24 11.83
N PHE A 62 15.46 10.27 11.08
CA PHE A 62 16.33 10.57 9.93
C PHE A 62 15.53 11.04 8.72
N LEU A 63 14.27 10.64 8.60
CA LEU A 63 13.38 11.05 7.50
C LEU A 63 12.92 12.51 7.63
N ASN A 64 13.06 13.12 8.81
CA ASN A 64 12.80 14.54 9.02
C ASN A 64 13.86 15.46 8.38
N LYS A 65 15.00 14.91 7.92
CA LYS A 65 15.96 15.68 7.13
C LYS A 65 15.36 15.97 5.76
N GLU A 66 15.26 17.22 5.38
CA GLU A 66 14.65 17.69 4.12
C GLU A 66 15.18 16.96 2.88
N ARG A 67 16.50 16.71 2.82
CA ARG A 67 17.11 15.95 1.72
C ARG A 67 16.58 14.52 1.62
N VAL A 68 16.47 13.82 2.75
CA VAL A 68 15.97 12.43 2.80
C VAL A 68 14.51 12.38 2.39
N LYS A 69 13.70 13.29 2.93
CA LYS A 69 12.29 13.45 2.58
C LYS A 69 12.10 13.72 1.09
N GLN A 70 12.93 14.56 0.49
CA GLN A 70 12.88 14.87 -0.93
C GLN A 70 13.29 13.69 -1.81
N ILE A 71 14.32 12.93 -1.43
CA ILE A 71 14.72 11.70 -2.12
C ILE A 71 13.57 10.68 -2.10
N PHE A 72 12.98 10.40 -0.93
CA PHE A 72 11.85 9.48 -0.81
C PHE A 72 10.63 9.94 -1.60
N LYS A 73 10.34 11.25 -1.62
CA LYS A 73 9.26 11.85 -2.41
C LYS A 73 9.45 11.59 -3.91
N ILE A 74 10.66 11.87 -4.42
CA ILE A 74 10.97 11.72 -5.86
C ILE A 74 10.99 10.24 -6.24
N THR A 75 11.71 9.41 -5.49
CA THR A 75 11.84 7.97 -5.78
C THR A 75 10.50 7.27 -5.72
N GLY A 76 9.71 7.53 -4.66
CA GLY A 76 8.37 6.96 -4.52
C GLY A 76 7.44 7.41 -5.65
N ALA A 77 7.47 8.68 -6.03
CA ALA A 77 6.67 9.20 -7.14
C ALA A 77 7.04 8.52 -8.47
N ILE A 78 8.33 8.32 -8.74
CA ILE A 78 8.80 7.61 -9.94
C ILE A 78 8.27 6.18 -9.94
N PHE A 79 8.44 5.42 -8.84
CA PHE A 79 7.95 4.04 -8.76
C PHE A 79 6.42 3.95 -8.92
N ILE A 80 5.67 4.76 -8.19
CA ILE A 80 4.20 4.78 -8.28
C ILE A 80 3.75 5.19 -9.69
N GLY A 81 4.43 6.16 -10.32
CA GLY A 81 4.14 6.59 -11.68
C GLY A 81 4.40 5.49 -12.71
N ILE A 82 5.53 4.78 -12.60
CA ILE A 82 5.84 3.63 -13.46
C ILE A 82 4.77 2.55 -13.31
N PHE A 83 4.44 2.16 -12.06
CA PHE A 83 3.41 1.16 -11.81
C PHE A 83 2.04 1.57 -12.35
N GLY A 84 1.61 2.81 -12.12
CA GLY A 84 0.34 3.32 -12.65
C GLY A 84 0.31 3.30 -14.17
N THR A 85 1.41 3.68 -14.83
CA THR A 85 1.53 3.66 -16.29
C THR A 85 1.48 2.23 -16.83
N LEU A 86 2.20 1.29 -16.20
CA LEU A 86 2.19 -0.11 -16.63
C LEU A 86 0.80 -0.74 -16.49
N ILE A 87 0.08 -0.46 -15.41
CA ILE A 87 -1.31 -0.95 -15.22
C ILE A 87 -2.25 -0.35 -16.29
N LEU A 88 -2.10 0.92 -16.64
CA LEU A 88 -2.89 1.54 -17.69
C LEU A 88 -2.62 0.91 -19.05
N LEU A 89 -1.36 0.71 -19.40
CA LEU A 89 -0.97 0.11 -20.67
C LEU A 89 -1.50 -1.32 -20.80
N GLU A 90 -1.41 -2.10 -19.71
CA GLU A 90 -1.94 -3.46 -19.69
C GLU A 90 -3.47 -3.48 -19.79
N ALA A 91 -4.16 -2.49 -19.23
CA ALA A 91 -5.62 -2.36 -19.34
C ALA A 91 -6.10 -2.08 -20.76
N ILE A 92 -5.24 -1.58 -21.65
CA ILE A 92 -5.51 -1.34 -23.08
C ILE A 92 -4.77 -2.34 -23.98
N ASP A 93 -4.45 -3.53 -23.44
CA ASP A 93 -3.77 -4.64 -24.13
C ASP A 93 -2.36 -4.32 -24.69
N ILE A 94 -1.71 -3.25 -24.21
CA ILE A 94 -0.32 -2.93 -24.53
C ILE A 94 0.61 -3.52 -23.49
N GLN A 95 1.28 -4.62 -23.80
CA GLN A 95 2.31 -5.23 -22.94
C GLN A 95 3.69 -4.74 -23.36
N LEU A 96 4.24 -3.75 -22.63
CA LEU A 96 5.60 -3.25 -22.89
C LEU A 96 6.68 -4.27 -22.53
N ILE A 97 6.42 -5.13 -21.58
CA ILE A 97 7.35 -6.18 -21.14
C ILE A 97 6.56 -7.49 -21.06
N PRO A 98 6.65 -8.36 -22.07
CA PRO A 98 5.86 -9.60 -22.11
C PRO A 98 6.02 -10.53 -20.91
N SER A 99 7.15 -10.43 -20.21
CA SER A 99 7.46 -11.22 -19.02
C SER A 99 6.99 -10.60 -17.69
N ILE A 100 6.48 -9.36 -17.71
CA ILE A 100 6.00 -8.64 -16.51
C ILE A 100 4.57 -8.19 -16.77
N SER A 101 3.62 -9.10 -16.65
CA SER A 101 2.22 -8.72 -16.53
C SER A 101 1.94 -8.27 -15.09
N LEU A 102 1.42 -7.04 -14.91
CA LEU A 102 1.07 -6.52 -13.58
C LEU A 102 -0.31 -7.00 -13.13
N ILE A 103 -1.17 -7.36 -14.07
CA ILE A 103 -2.55 -7.77 -13.82
C ILE A 103 -2.68 -9.30 -13.86
N SER A 104 -1.93 -9.98 -14.74
CA SER A 104 -1.88 -11.43 -14.75
C SER A 104 -0.75 -11.94 -13.86
N THR A 105 -1.00 -13.01 -13.12
CA THR A 105 0.01 -13.67 -12.31
C THR A 105 0.84 -14.60 -13.17
N GLY A 106 2.08 -14.21 -13.45
CA GLY A 106 3.07 -15.16 -14.02
C GLY A 106 3.47 -16.20 -12.99
N SER A 107 3.65 -15.79 -11.73
CA SER A 107 4.01 -16.67 -10.62
C SER A 107 3.55 -16.11 -9.26
N VAL A 108 3.52 -16.97 -8.24
CA VAL A 108 3.21 -16.59 -6.85
C VAL A 108 4.18 -15.50 -6.34
N SER A 109 5.46 -15.61 -6.72
CA SER A 109 6.49 -14.62 -6.36
C SER A 109 6.25 -13.26 -6.98
N ASP A 110 5.70 -13.20 -8.20
CA ASP A 110 5.42 -11.94 -8.88
C ASP A 110 4.31 -11.15 -8.19
N ALA A 111 3.23 -11.82 -7.79
CA ALA A 111 2.14 -11.18 -7.05
C ALA A 111 2.63 -10.64 -5.69
N PHE A 112 3.43 -11.42 -4.97
CA PHE A 112 4.03 -11.00 -3.70
C PHE A 112 4.90 -9.75 -3.87
N LEU A 113 5.84 -9.78 -4.82
CA LEU A 113 6.74 -8.65 -5.08
C LEU A 113 5.98 -7.40 -5.53
N LYS A 114 4.95 -7.54 -6.35
CA LYS A 114 4.10 -6.42 -6.77
C LYS A 114 3.41 -5.77 -5.57
N GLY A 115 2.76 -6.54 -4.71
CA GLY A 115 2.13 -6.03 -3.49
C GLY A 115 3.13 -5.33 -2.56
N LEU A 116 4.30 -5.95 -2.36
CA LEU A 116 5.37 -5.40 -1.53
C LEU A 116 5.91 -4.09 -2.11
N ILE A 117 6.25 -4.06 -3.41
CA ILE A 117 6.84 -2.87 -4.05
C ILE A 117 5.81 -1.73 -4.13
N MET A 118 4.56 -2.00 -4.50
CA MET A 118 3.51 -0.98 -4.55
C MET A 118 3.31 -0.29 -3.20
N THR A 119 3.35 -1.07 -2.11
CA THR A 119 3.24 -0.52 -0.75
C THR A 119 4.53 0.19 -0.33
N ALA A 120 5.69 -0.41 -0.58
CA ALA A 120 6.98 0.14 -0.21
C ALA A 120 7.34 1.42 -0.99
N ALA A 121 6.88 1.55 -2.22
CA ALA A 121 7.06 2.74 -3.04
C ALA A 121 6.27 3.96 -2.54
N ASN A 122 5.31 3.77 -1.62
CA ASN A 122 4.52 4.88 -1.08
C ASN A 122 5.24 5.52 0.14
N PRO A 123 5.96 6.63 -0.03
CA PRO A 123 6.70 7.26 1.07
C PRO A 123 5.77 7.84 2.15
N LEU A 124 4.52 8.14 1.78
CA LEU A 124 3.54 8.67 2.72
C LEU A 124 3.20 7.65 3.81
N THR A 125 3.21 6.36 3.49
CA THR A 125 2.97 5.29 4.48
C THR A 125 4.00 5.32 5.60
N LEU A 126 5.27 5.50 5.27
CA LEU A 126 6.34 5.56 6.27
C LEU A 126 6.26 6.84 7.12
N VAL A 127 5.99 8.00 6.49
CA VAL A 127 5.79 9.28 7.21
C VAL A 127 4.57 9.21 8.12
N PHE A 128 3.49 8.60 7.63
CA PHE A 128 2.27 8.40 8.39
C PHE A 128 2.53 7.55 9.64
N TRP A 129 3.16 6.38 9.50
CA TRP A 129 3.50 5.53 10.65
C TRP A 129 4.45 6.22 11.61
N GLY A 130 5.40 7.04 11.10
CA GLY A 130 6.26 7.90 11.93
C GLY A 130 5.46 8.86 12.80
N GLY A 131 4.47 9.55 12.22
CA GLY A 131 3.55 10.43 12.95
C GLY A 131 2.73 9.69 14.01
N VAL A 132 2.12 8.54 13.63
CA VAL A 132 1.34 7.71 14.55
C VAL A 132 2.19 7.24 15.73
N CYS A 133 3.41 6.75 15.46
CA CYS A 133 4.31 6.29 16.52
C CYS A 133 4.70 7.43 17.45
N THR A 134 5.02 8.61 16.90
CA THR A 134 5.36 9.80 17.70
C THR A 134 4.21 10.18 18.62
N VAL A 135 3.00 10.33 18.10
CA VAL A 135 1.81 10.69 18.89
C VAL A 135 1.53 9.64 19.99
N ARG A 136 1.57 8.36 19.63
CA ARG A 136 1.31 7.29 20.60
C ARG A 136 2.36 7.20 21.70
N MET A 137 3.62 7.42 21.38
CA MET A 137 4.71 7.38 22.37
C MET A 137 4.74 8.63 23.26
N THR A 138 4.44 9.82 22.71
CA THR A 138 4.45 11.07 23.48
C THR A 138 3.17 11.30 24.26
N GLU A 139 2.01 11.28 23.59
CA GLU A 139 0.74 11.65 24.24
C GLU A 139 0.17 10.52 25.11
N LYS A 140 0.39 9.26 24.75
CA LYS A 140 -0.13 8.09 25.47
C LYS A 140 0.92 7.38 26.31
N ASN A 141 2.14 7.92 26.38
CA ASN A 141 3.27 7.37 27.15
C ASN A 141 3.52 5.87 26.88
N LEU A 142 3.27 5.41 25.65
CA LEU A 142 3.49 4.02 25.29
C LEU A 142 5.00 3.75 25.15
N ARG A 143 5.46 2.69 25.82
CA ARG A 143 6.84 2.22 25.71
C ARG A 143 7.04 1.46 24.38
N LYS A 144 8.30 1.37 23.93
CA LYS A 144 8.61 0.64 22.68
C LYS A 144 8.00 -0.77 22.59
N PRO A 145 8.05 -1.63 23.63
CA PRO A 145 7.42 -2.96 23.56
C PRO A 145 5.89 -2.89 23.33
N GLU A 146 5.23 -1.92 23.94
CA GLU A 146 3.78 -1.71 23.76
C GLU A 146 3.47 -1.23 22.34
N MET A 147 4.35 -0.42 21.75
CA MET A 147 4.25 0.01 20.36
C MET A 147 4.43 -1.14 19.37
N TYR A 148 5.32 -2.10 19.63
CA TYR A 148 5.42 -3.30 18.80
C TYR A 148 4.15 -4.15 18.85
N ILE A 149 3.52 -4.29 20.01
CA ILE A 149 2.24 -5.00 20.16
C ILE A 149 1.12 -4.25 19.42
N PHE A 150 1.11 -2.92 19.52
CA PHE A 150 0.19 -2.07 18.75
C PHE A 150 0.42 -2.23 17.24
N GLY A 151 1.68 -2.17 16.80
CA GLY A 151 2.07 -2.34 15.40
C GLY A 151 1.70 -3.72 14.84
N LEU A 152 1.87 -4.78 15.63
CA LEU A 152 1.42 -6.11 15.27
C LEU A 152 -0.10 -6.15 15.05
N GLY A 153 -0.88 -5.51 15.93
CA GLY A 153 -2.32 -5.40 15.75
C GLY A 153 -2.68 -4.66 14.46
N ALA A 154 -1.99 -3.58 14.14
CA ALA A 154 -2.23 -2.83 12.91
C ALA A 154 -1.85 -3.64 11.65
N ALA A 155 -0.72 -4.35 11.66
CA ALA A 155 -0.34 -5.24 10.55
C ALA A 155 -1.33 -6.39 10.35
N LEU A 156 -1.87 -6.96 11.45
CA LEU A 156 -2.92 -7.98 11.38
C LEU A 156 -4.22 -7.42 10.77
N SER A 157 -4.56 -6.15 11.01
CA SER A 157 -5.71 -5.53 10.35
C SER A 157 -5.51 -5.41 8.84
N THR A 158 -4.30 -5.03 8.38
CA THR A 158 -3.97 -5.02 6.95
C THR A 158 -4.14 -6.42 6.35
N LEU A 159 -3.58 -7.44 6.99
CA LEU A 159 -3.70 -8.83 6.52
C LEU A 159 -5.16 -9.25 6.38
N ILE A 160 -5.97 -9.01 7.40
CA ILE A 160 -7.37 -9.43 7.41
C ILE A 160 -8.19 -8.63 6.39
N CYS A 161 -8.06 -7.31 6.36
CA CYS A 161 -8.82 -6.47 5.42
C CYS A 161 -8.48 -6.81 3.97
N GLN A 162 -7.21 -6.93 3.64
CA GLN A 162 -6.80 -7.25 2.27
C GLN A 162 -7.16 -8.70 1.89
N THR A 163 -7.19 -9.63 2.86
CA THR A 163 -7.71 -10.98 2.63
C THR A 163 -9.20 -10.95 2.33
N VAL A 164 -9.98 -10.16 3.07
CA VAL A 164 -11.42 -9.97 2.79
C VAL A 164 -11.62 -9.39 1.39
N VAL A 165 -10.85 -8.39 1.02
CA VAL A 165 -10.87 -7.80 -0.34
C VAL A 165 -10.57 -8.86 -1.40
N ALA A 166 -9.56 -9.71 -1.19
CA ALA A 166 -9.22 -10.80 -2.11
C ALA A 166 -10.34 -11.86 -2.19
N VAL A 167 -10.96 -12.22 -1.07
CA VAL A 167 -12.11 -13.13 -1.05
C VAL A 167 -13.30 -12.54 -1.81
N MET A 168 -13.59 -11.26 -1.61
CA MET A 168 -14.66 -10.56 -2.33
C MET A 168 -14.39 -10.52 -3.84
N GLY A 169 -13.17 -10.17 -4.27
CA GLY A 169 -12.78 -10.18 -5.67
C GLY A 169 -12.91 -11.56 -6.31
N ASN A 170 -12.47 -12.61 -5.61
CA ASN A 170 -12.63 -13.99 -6.08
C ASN A 170 -14.11 -14.43 -6.15
N GLY A 171 -14.91 -14.06 -5.18
CA GLY A 171 -16.35 -14.38 -5.17
C GLY A 171 -17.12 -13.69 -6.30
N MET A 172 -16.66 -12.53 -6.75
CA MET A 172 -17.26 -11.78 -7.85
C MET A 172 -16.72 -12.18 -9.24
N LYS A 173 -15.76 -13.10 -9.31
CA LYS A 173 -15.12 -13.54 -10.57
C LYS A 173 -16.13 -13.97 -11.64
N ALA A 174 -17.20 -14.64 -11.26
CA ALA A 174 -18.26 -15.09 -12.17
C ALA A 174 -19.17 -13.95 -12.67
N ILE A 175 -19.21 -12.82 -11.98
CA ILE A 175 -20.08 -11.67 -12.25
C ILE A 175 -19.29 -10.54 -12.93
N LEU A 176 -17.99 -10.45 -12.66
CA LEU A 176 -17.11 -9.45 -13.24
C LEU A 176 -16.84 -9.77 -14.72
N SER A 177 -17.45 -8.99 -15.62
CA SER A 177 -17.10 -9.02 -17.03
C SER A 177 -15.68 -8.49 -17.24
N HIS A 178 -15.02 -8.92 -18.31
CA HIS A 178 -13.69 -8.40 -18.70
C HIS A 178 -13.67 -6.86 -18.74
N SER A 179 -14.73 -6.24 -19.23
CA SER A 179 -14.86 -4.79 -19.30
C SER A 179 -14.83 -4.14 -17.92
N VAL A 180 -15.50 -4.71 -16.89
CA VAL A 180 -15.48 -4.17 -15.52
C VAL A 180 -14.08 -4.22 -14.95
N LEU A 181 -13.38 -5.34 -15.11
CA LEU A 181 -11.99 -5.49 -14.66
C LEU A 181 -11.06 -4.48 -15.35
N THR A 182 -11.20 -4.30 -16.66
CA THR A 182 -10.45 -3.29 -17.42
C THR A 182 -10.67 -1.89 -16.83
N TRP A 183 -11.92 -1.47 -16.63
CA TRP A 183 -12.21 -0.17 -16.05
C TRP A 183 -11.69 -0.01 -14.63
N MET A 184 -11.72 -1.05 -13.81
CA MET A 184 -11.10 -1.03 -12.48
C MET A 184 -9.60 -0.81 -12.56
N ASN A 185 -8.92 -1.48 -13.48
CA ASN A 185 -7.48 -1.32 -13.68
C ASN A 185 -7.13 0.07 -14.22
N VAL A 186 -7.93 0.60 -15.15
CA VAL A 186 -7.79 2.00 -15.61
C VAL A 186 -7.94 2.96 -14.44
N LEU A 187 -8.93 2.77 -13.57
CA LEU A 187 -9.12 3.61 -12.39
C LEU A 187 -7.92 3.55 -11.45
N VAL A 188 -7.38 2.35 -11.17
CA VAL A 188 -6.17 2.17 -10.36
C VAL A 188 -4.99 2.90 -10.97
N GLY A 189 -4.73 2.70 -12.25
CA GLY A 189 -3.62 3.33 -12.96
C GLY A 189 -3.70 4.85 -12.91
N VAL A 190 -4.89 5.43 -13.16
CA VAL A 190 -5.12 6.88 -13.08
C VAL A 190 -4.89 7.41 -11.67
N ILE A 191 -5.41 6.72 -10.64
CA ILE A 191 -5.20 7.11 -9.23
C ILE A 191 -3.71 7.09 -8.89
N LEU A 192 -2.98 6.03 -9.27
CA LEU A 192 -1.54 5.92 -9.00
C LEU A 192 -0.75 7.03 -9.69
N ILE A 193 -1.04 7.35 -10.95
CA ILE A 193 -0.40 8.47 -11.66
C ILE A 193 -0.75 9.80 -10.98
N GLY A 194 -2.00 10.00 -10.60
CA GLY A 194 -2.42 11.18 -9.84
C GLY A 194 -1.64 11.31 -8.52
N MET A 195 -1.45 10.20 -7.79
CA MET A 195 -0.64 10.18 -6.57
C MET A 195 0.84 10.46 -6.83
N ALA A 196 1.39 10.01 -7.97
CA ALA A 196 2.77 10.27 -8.35
C ALA A 196 3.00 11.76 -8.67
N ILE A 197 2.04 12.43 -9.30
CA ILE A 197 2.13 13.83 -9.73
C ILE A 197 1.76 14.80 -8.60
N TRP A 198 0.81 14.43 -7.74
CA TRP A 198 0.28 15.28 -6.66
C TRP A 198 1.34 15.98 -5.80
N PRO A 199 2.41 15.31 -5.34
CA PRO A 199 3.45 15.94 -4.52
C PRO A 199 4.24 17.05 -5.22
N PHE A 200 4.20 17.12 -6.56
CA PHE A 200 4.89 18.14 -7.36
C PHE A 200 3.98 19.31 -7.68
N ILE A 201 2.66 19.09 -7.76
CA ILE A 201 1.67 20.16 -8.00
C ILE A 201 1.45 20.97 -6.71
N LYS A 202 1.37 20.30 -5.57
CA LYS A 202 1.19 20.96 -4.28
C LYS A 202 2.53 21.58 -3.85
N ARG A 203 2.79 22.84 -4.23
CA ARG A 203 3.87 23.62 -3.65
C ARG A 203 3.72 23.57 -2.13
N GLU A 204 4.70 23.04 -1.42
CA GLU A 204 4.80 23.25 0.02
C GLU A 204 4.76 24.76 0.24
N LYS A 205 3.70 25.25 0.87
CA LYS A 205 3.76 26.56 1.49
C LYS A 205 4.88 26.45 2.52
N ALA A 206 6.03 27.01 2.20
CA ALA A 206 7.07 27.23 3.16
C ALA A 206 6.41 27.94 4.34
N THR A 207 6.29 27.26 5.46
CA THR A 207 5.98 27.90 6.74
C THR A 207 7.24 28.71 7.06
N ALA A 208 7.22 29.96 6.59
CA ALA A 208 8.09 30.99 7.14
C ALA A 208 7.63 31.20 8.58
N VAL A 209 8.38 30.71 9.54
CA VAL A 209 8.47 31.22 10.89
C VAL A 209 9.95 31.21 11.27
#